data_8d2f36317fc3fea1fd003d602a1937bf
#
_entry.id   8d2f36317fc3fea1fd003d602a1937bf
#
_cell.length_a   1.000
_cell.length_b   1.000
_cell.length_c   1.000
_cell.angle_alpha   90.00
_cell.angle_beta   90.00
_cell.angle_gamma   90.00
#
_symmetry.space_group_name_H-M   'P 1'
#
loop_
_entity.id
_entity.type
_entity.pdbx_description
1 polymer ?
#
loop_
_entity_poly.entity_id
_entity_poly.type
_entity_poly.pdbx_seq_one_letter_code
_entity_poly.pdbx_strand_id
1 'polypeptide(L)' 'MDFMRSAAMAALEGRFREWAKESGYYEGEAQDRVNTYFLDIIGDVILEDFTFIEDYREDIEEWMK' A
#
# COMPACT_ATOMS: atom_id res chain seq x y z
N MET A 1 3.06 -1.87 -15.02
CA MET A 1 2.45 -1.00 -14.01
C MET A 1 3.44 -0.72 -12.90
N ASP A 2 3.41 0.49 -12.42
CA ASP A 2 4.29 0.95 -11.35
C ASP A 2 4.05 0.17 -10.06
N PHE A 3 5.12 -0.18 -9.35
CA PHE A 3 5.05 -0.91 -8.09
C PHE A 3 4.09 -0.23 -7.09
N MET A 4 4.28 1.08 -6.90
CA MET A 4 3.53 1.80 -5.89
C MET A 4 2.03 1.88 -6.23
N ARG A 5 1.68 2.06 -7.50
CA ARG A 5 0.27 2.09 -7.89
C ARG A 5 -0.37 0.72 -7.74
N SER A 6 0.33 -0.34 -8.13
CA SER A 6 -0.18 -1.71 -7.98
C SER A 6 -0.37 -2.05 -6.51
N ALA A 7 0.60 -1.69 -5.67
CA ALA A 7 0.53 -1.95 -4.24
C ALA A 7 -0.63 -1.18 -3.60
N ALA A 8 -0.77 0.10 -3.96
CA ALA A 8 -1.85 0.92 -3.42
C ALA A 8 -3.22 0.38 -3.80
N MET A 9 -3.37 -0.04 -5.06
CA MET A 9 -4.62 -0.62 -5.53
C MET A 9 -4.95 -1.90 -4.74
N ALA A 10 -3.97 -2.77 -4.56
CA ALA A 10 -4.17 -4.00 -3.80
C ALA A 10 -4.54 -3.71 -2.35
N ALA A 11 -3.92 -2.70 -1.76
CA ALA A 11 -4.22 -2.28 -0.39
C ALA A 11 -5.67 -1.81 -0.28
N LEU A 12 -6.11 -0.96 -1.21
CA LEU A 12 -7.49 -0.47 -1.22
C LEU A 12 -8.50 -1.59 -1.37
N GLU A 13 -8.13 -2.64 -2.10
CA GLU A 13 -9.01 -3.79 -2.34
C GLU A 13 -8.96 -4.81 -1.22
N GLY A 14 -8.14 -4.60 -0.21
CA GLY A 14 -8.02 -5.51 0.92
C GLY A 14 -7.27 -6.79 0.59
N ARG A 15 -6.39 -6.77 -0.41
CA ARG A 15 -5.66 -7.95 -0.86
C ARG A 15 -4.15 -7.71 -0.99
N PHE A 16 -3.62 -6.85 -0.14
CA PHE A 16 -2.21 -6.50 -0.22
C PHE A 16 -1.29 -7.72 -0.05
N ARG A 17 -1.60 -8.60 0.91
CA ARG A 17 -0.78 -9.79 1.16
C ARG A 17 -0.74 -10.72 -0.05
N GLU A 18 -1.91 -10.99 -0.62
CA GLU A 18 -2.02 -11.86 -1.78
C GLU A 18 -1.27 -11.25 -2.96
N TRP A 19 -1.43 -9.95 -3.16
CA TRP A 19 -0.72 -9.23 -4.22
C TRP A 19 0.79 -9.35 -4.07
N ALA A 20 1.31 -9.17 -2.86
CA ALA A 20 2.75 -9.26 -2.61
C ALA A 20 3.27 -10.65 -2.93
N LYS A 21 2.56 -11.68 -2.48
CA LYS A 21 2.96 -13.07 -2.75
C LYS A 21 2.93 -13.39 -4.25
N GLU A 22 1.87 -12.99 -4.92
CA GLU A 22 1.70 -13.25 -6.36
C GLU A 22 2.75 -12.52 -7.17
N SER A 23 3.19 -11.38 -6.70
CA SER A 23 4.20 -10.57 -7.39
C SER A 23 5.63 -10.97 -7.04
N GLY A 24 5.80 -11.92 -6.14
CA GLY A 24 7.13 -12.40 -5.76
C GLY A 24 7.85 -11.54 -4.74
N TYR A 25 7.13 -10.71 -4.01
CA TYR A 25 7.71 -9.87 -2.96
C TYR A 25 7.54 -10.50 -1.59
N TYR A 26 8.49 -10.23 -0.70
CA TYR A 26 8.31 -10.55 0.71
C TYR A 26 7.32 -9.54 1.28
N GLU A 27 6.29 -10.04 1.96
CA GLU A 27 5.19 -9.22 2.45
C GLU A 27 5.68 -8.07 3.34
N GLY A 28 6.57 -8.36 4.29
CA GLY A 28 7.09 -7.35 5.19
C GLY A 28 7.88 -6.27 4.48
N GLU A 29 8.72 -6.67 3.52
CA GLU A 29 9.49 -5.69 2.74
C GLU A 29 8.58 -4.83 1.87
N ALA A 30 7.58 -5.44 1.27
CA ALA A 30 6.63 -4.71 0.44
C ALA A 30 5.87 -3.67 1.28
N GLN A 31 5.43 -4.08 2.47
CA GLN A 31 4.75 -3.16 3.38
C GLN A 31 5.65 -2.00 3.78
N ASP A 32 6.91 -2.28 4.14
CA ASP A 32 7.85 -1.25 4.53
C ASP A 32 8.08 -0.24 3.41
N ARG A 33 8.22 -0.72 2.19
CA ARG A 33 8.44 0.17 1.04
C ARG A 33 7.23 1.07 0.81
N VAL A 34 6.05 0.51 0.87
CA VAL A 34 4.81 1.26 0.67
C VAL A 34 4.64 2.30 1.78
N ASN A 35 4.84 1.88 3.02
CA ASN A 35 4.68 2.79 4.16
C ASN A 35 5.71 3.91 4.13
N THR A 36 6.96 3.61 3.78
CA THR A 36 8.00 4.64 3.69
C THR A 36 7.65 5.68 2.62
N TYR A 37 7.15 5.22 1.49
CA TYR A 37 6.76 6.10 0.40
C TYR A 37 5.62 7.04 0.81
N PHE A 38 4.57 6.49 1.41
CA PHE A 38 3.41 7.29 1.79
C PHE A 38 3.63 8.12 3.05
N LEU A 39 4.60 7.74 3.88
CA LEU A 39 4.97 8.57 5.02
C LEU A 39 5.40 9.97 4.55
N ASP A 40 6.13 10.05 3.44
CA ASP A 40 6.56 11.32 2.88
C ASP A 40 5.41 12.10 2.24
N ILE A 41 4.40 11.41 1.71
CA ILE A 41 3.31 12.05 0.98
C ILE A 41 2.16 12.45 1.88
N ILE A 42 1.77 11.53 2.77
CA ILE A 42 0.59 11.70 3.62
C ILE A 42 0.97 12.08 5.05
N GLY A 43 2.18 11.71 5.47
CA GLY A 43 2.64 11.96 6.82
C GLY A 43 2.37 10.83 7.78
N ASP A 44 1.98 9.66 7.27
CA ASP A 44 1.71 8.49 8.09
C ASP A 44 1.82 7.22 7.26
N VAL A 45 1.90 6.08 7.94
CA VAL A 45 1.89 4.78 7.27
C VAL A 45 0.45 4.44 6.88
N ILE A 46 0.28 3.68 5.81
CA ILE A 46 -1.06 3.32 5.34
C ILE A 46 -1.40 1.85 5.54
N LEU A 47 -0.41 1.04 5.93
CA LEU A 47 -0.60 -0.39 6.16
C LEU A 47 -0.15 -0.76 7.56
N GLU A 48 -0.93 -1.60 8.24
CA GLU A 48 -0.59 -2.15 9.54
C GLU A 48 -0.97 -3.63 9.54
N ASP A 49 -0.01 -4.50 9.83
CA ASP A 49 -0.20 -5.95 9.72
C ASP A 49 -0.79 -6.33 8.37
N PHE A 50 -0.26 -5.71 7.32
CA PHE A 50 -0.64 -5.95 5.92
C PHE A 50 -2.08 -5.56 5.61
N THR A 51 -2.73 -4.83 6.51
CA THR A 51 -4.10 -4.37 6.34
C THR A 51 -4.10 -2.86 6.13
N PHE A 52 -4.90 -2.41 5.16
CA PHE A 52 -4.99 -1.00 4.84
C PHE A 52 -5.70 -0.24 5.96
N ILE A 53 -5.14 0.91 6.33
CA ILE A 53 -5.75 1.78 7.34
C ILE A 53 -6.78 2.65 6.64
N GLU A 54 -8.06 2.38 6.89
CA GLU A 54 -9.17 3.01 6.17
C GLU A 54 -9.22 4.53 6.30
N ASP A 55 -8.61 5.07 7.35
CA ASP A 55 -8.58 6.52 7.56
C ASP A 55 -7.95 7.26 6.38
N TYR A 56 -7.11 6.57 5.59
CA TYR A 56 -6.37 7.19 4.48
C TYR A 56 -6.92 6.83 3.11
N ARG A 57 -8.11 6.24 3.05
CA ARG A 57 -8.68 5.81 1.76
C ARG A 57 -8.84 6.98 0.78
N GLU A 58 -9.39 8.08 1.23
CA GLU A 58 -9.57 9.24 0.37
C GLU A 58 -8.25 9.80 -0.12
N ASP A 59 -7.25 9.83 0.77
CA ASP A 59 -5.92 10.33 0.42
C ASP A 59 -5.29 9.46 -0.67
N ILE A 60 -5.40 8.14 -0.54
CA ILE A 60 -4.82 7.23 -1.52
C ILE A 60 -5.57 7.30 -2.84
N GLU A 61 -6.89 7.36 -2.80
CA GLU A 61 -7.69 7.48 -4.01
C GLU A 61 -7.37 8.76 -4.76
N GLU A 62 -7.16 9.85 -4.04
CA GLU A 62 -6.78 11.12 -4.63
C GLU A 62 -5.39 11.03 -5.26
N TRP A 63 -4.47 10.39 -4.57
CA TRP A 63 -3.11 10.18 -5.07
C TRP A 63 -3.12 9.36 -6.37
N MET A 64 -4.06 8.44 -6.51
CA MET A 64 -4.13 7.55 -7.68
C MET A 64 -4.74 8.22 -8.92
N LYS A 65 -5.33 9.38 -8.79
CA LYS A 65 -5.95 10.07 -9.93
C LYS A 65 -4.92 10.62 -10.96
#